data_f47cb779bf055391e08e301c7903d938
#
_entry.id   f47cb779bf055391e08e301c7903d938
#
_cell.length_a   1.000
_cell.length_b   1.000
_cell.length_c   1.000
_cell.angle_alpha   90.00
_cell.angle_beta   90.00
_cell.angle_gamma   90.00
#
_symmetry.space_group_name_H-M   'P 1'
#
loop_
_entity.id
_entity.type
_entity.pdbx_description
1 polymer ?
#
loop_
_entity_poly.entity_id
_entity_poly.type
_entity_poly.pdbx_seq_one_letter_code
_entity_poly.pdbx_strand_id
1 'polypeptide(L)'
;PPPPQNLAPRRHNAAQAIAAIHRLRQAGFRNISIDLIYGLPDETDQRWERDLQQAVGLDVEHISAYHLTYEKGTRIYEMLQSHRISEVDEESSVRFFSALMDTLGAAGYEHYEISNFCKPGMYSRHNTAYWKGIPYLGCGPSAHSFNAETREWNTASLEGYIKSIEEGQRSSETEILDKVTRYNEYIMTSLRTMWGVSLTYTEEAFGTELRQYCTKMAAPYLQSHKLEMQADRLHLTREGIFVSDGIISDLMFIE
;
A
#
# COMPACT_ATOMS: atom_id res chain seq x y z
N PRO A 1 3.58 26.95 -14.29
CA PRO A 1 2.17 26.96 -14.61
C PRO A 1 1.44 26.09 -13.60
N PRO A 2 0.20 26.43 -13.20
CA PRO A 2 -0.57 25.55 -12.33
C PRO A 2 -0.71 24.20 -13.04
N PRO A 3 -0.82 23.07 -12.29
CA PRO A 3 -1.09 21.77 -12.88
C PRO A 3 -2.35 21.88 -13.75
N PRO A 4 -2.45 21.09 -14.83
CA PRO A 4 -3.64 21.11 -15.64
C PRO A 4 -4.86 20.86 -14.73
N GLN A 5 -5.63 21.92 -14.53
CA GLN A 5 -6.73 22.01 -13.55
C GLN A 5 -7.87 21.01 -13.80
N ASN A 6 -7.70 20.08 -14.77
CA ASN A 6 -8.72 19.20 -15.29
C ASN A 6 -8.36 17.70 -15.30
N LEU A 7 -7.26 17.27 -14.63
CA LEU A 7 -6.90 15.84 -14.57
C LEU A 7 -7.94 15.00 -13.81
N ALA A 8 -8.49 15.57 -12.75
CA ALA A 8 -9.66 15.01 -12.05
C ALA A 8 -10.50 16.18 -11.54
N PRO A 9 -11.86 16.11 -11.59
CA PRO A 9 -12.70 17.13 -11.00
C PRO A 9 -12.55 17.09 -9.47
N ARG A 10 -11.54 17.78 -8.94
CA ARG A 10 -11.36 17.91 -7.48
C ARG A 10 -12.41 18.87 -6.94
N ARG A 11 -13.13 18.45 -5.89
CA ARG A 11 -14.11 19.27 -5.19
C ARG A 11 -13.47 20.26 -4.22
N HIS A 12 -12.14 20.19 -3.99
CA HIS A 12 -11.39 21.05 -3.09
C HIS A 12 -9.99 21.37 -3.66
N ASN A 13 -9.39 22.43 -3.17
CA ASN A 13 -8.02 22.81 -3.48
C ASN A 13 -7.08 22.66 -2.27
N ALA A 14 -5.76 22.86 -2.48
CA ALA A 14 -4.76 22.69 -1.44
C ALA A 14 -5.02 23.56 -0.20
N ALA A 15 -5.44 24.82 -0.38
CA ALA A 15 -5.74 25.70 0.76
C ALA A 15 -6.90 25.18 1.61
N GLN A 16 -7.92 24.59 0.97
CA GLN A 16 -9.04 23.98 1.68
C GLN A 16 -8.63 22.72 2.44
N ALA A 17 -7.75 21.90 1.86
CA ALA A 17 -7.21 20.72 2.53
C ALA A 17 -6.40 21.11 3.78
N ILE A 18 -5.50 22.06 3.66
CA ILE A 18 -4.71 22.61 4.78
C ILE A 18 -5.62 23.17 5.86
N ALA A 19 -6.60 24.00 5.48
CA ALA A 19 -7.57 24.56 6.42
C ALA A 19 -8.40 23.49 7.13
N ALA A 20 -8.67 22.36 6.46
CA ALA A 20 -9.35 21.22 7.10
C ALA A 20 -8.50 20.58 8.19
N ILE A 21 -7.19 20.38 7.96
CA ILE A 21 -6.26 19.84 8.95
C ILE A 21 -6.19 20.77 10.19
N HIS A 22 -6.04 22.09 9.95
CA HIS A 22 -6.04 23.05 11.07
C HIS A 22 -7.33 23.02 11.88
N ARG A 23 -8.49 22.93 11.22
CA ARG A 23 -9.78 22.80 11.91
C ARG A 23 -9.88 21.50 12.72
N LEU A 24 -9.39 20.38 12.17
CA LEU A 24 -9.33 19.12 12.91
C LEU A 24 -8.46 19.24 14.16
N ARG A 25 -7.30 19.90 14.07
CA ARG A 25 -6.43 20.17 15.23
C ARG A 25 -7.14 21.05 16.28
N GLN A 26 -7.80 22.11 15.85
CA GLN A 26 -8.59 22.98 16.74
C GLN A 26 -9.75 22.22 17.42
N ALA A 27 -10.36 21.27 16.71
CA ALA A 27 -11.40 20.40 17.25
C ALA A 27 -10.86 19.29 18.18
N GLY A 28 -9.54 19.23 18.40
CA GLY A 28 -8.91 18.31 19.36
C GLY A 28 -8.45 16.97 18.77
N PHE A 29 -8.55 16.74 17.47
CA PHE A 29 -8.00 15.53 16.85
C PHE A 29 -6.49 15.51 16.94
N ARG A 30 -5.93 14.39 17.43
CA ARG A 30 -4.49 14.17 17.66
C ARG A 30 -3.88 13.11 16.75
N ASN A 31 -4.68 12.39 16.00
CA ASN A 31 -4.24 11.39 15.03
C ASN A 31 -4.91 11.69 13.70
N ILE A 32 -4.16 12.31 12.81
CA ILE A 32 -4.62 12.75 11.49
C ILE A 32 -3.75 12.06 10.44
N SER A 33 -4.40 11.51 9.42
CA SER A 33 -3.75 10.97 8.24
C SER A 33 -4.02 11.86 7.03
N ILE A 34 -3.03 12.02 6.17
CA ILE A 34 -3.17 12.65 4.86
C ILE A 34 -2.69 11.71 3.76
N ASP A 35 -3.28 11.87 2.58
CA ASP A 35 -2.87 11.14 1.40
C ASP A 35 -2.21 12.09 0.40
N LEU A 36 -1.04 11.69 -0.10
CA LEU A 36 -0.31 12.35 -1.18
C LEU A 36 -0.37 11.47 -2.43
N ILE A 37 -0.42 12.09 -3.58
CA ILE A 37 -0.30 11.40 -4.87
C ILE A 37 0.85 12.07 -5.62
N TYR A 38 1.84 11.29 -6.05
CA TYR A 38 2.97 11.74 -6.84
C TYR A 38 3.03 10.99 -8.19
N GLY A 39 3.93 11.41 -9.06
CA GLY A 39 3.98 10.89 -10.43
C GLY A 39 2.87 11.45 -11.31
N LEU A 40 2.38 12.65 -10.98
CA LEU A 40 1.38 13.35 -11.78
C LEU A 40 1.98 13.77 -13.13
N PRO A 41 1.17 13.82 -14.22
CA PRO A 41 1.64 14.39 -15.49
C PRO A 41 2.28 15.77 -15.30
N ASP A 42 3.42 15.98 -15.96
CA ASP A 42 4.21 17.21 -15.87
C ASP A 42 4.69 17.58 -14.44
N GLU A 43 4.71 16.63 -13.51
CA GLU A 43 5.30 16.83 -12.20
C GLU A 43 6.81 16.99 -12.32
N THR A 44 7.38 17.92 -11.55
CA THR A 44 8.81 18.17 -11.49
C THR A 44 9.36 17.92 -10.09
N ASP A 45 10.66 17.59 -9.98
CA ASP A 45 11.32 17.39 -8.69
C ASP A 45 11.05 18.56 -7.74
N GLN A 46 11.14 19.82 -8.22
CA GLN A 46 10.90 21.01 -7.42
C GLN A 46 9.45 21.16 -6.91
N ARG A 47 8.47 20.65 -7.66
CA ARG A 47 7.06 20.67 -7.22
C ARG A 47 6.83 19.60 -6.17
N TRP A 48 7.35 18.41 -6.40
CA TRP A 48 7.24 17.33 -5.46
C TRP A 48 7.95 17.65 -4.13
N GLU A 49 9.17 18.19 -4.17
CA GLU A 49 9.89 18.65 -2.98
C GLU A 49 9.09 19.69 -2.17
N ARG A 50 8.45 20.66 -2.84
CA ARG A 50 7.59 21.64 -2.14
C ARG A 50 6.38 21.00 -1.49
N ASP A 51 5.74 20.04 -2.16
CA ASP A 51 4.59 19.32 -1.62
C ASP A 51 5.00 18.48 -0.40
N LEU A 52 6.15 17.83 -0.45
CA LEU A 52 6.73 17.12 0.70
C LEU A 52 7.03 18.04 1.88
N GLN A 53 7.68 19.19 1.64
CA GLN A 53 7.96 20.16 2.70
C GLN A 53 6.66 20.72 3.33
N GLN A 54 5.65 20.93 2.50
CA GLN A 54 4.34 21.34 2.99
C GLN A 54 3.68 20.26 3.84
N ALA A 55 3.73 18.98 3.39
CA ALA A 55 3.19 17.85 4.14
C ALA A 55 3.87 17.68 5.51
N VAL A 56 5.21 17.77 5.54
CA VAL A 56 5.98 17.75 6.80
C VAL A 56 5.59 18.91 7.71
N GLY A 57 5.42 20.12 7.14
CA GLY A 57 5.00 21.31 7.90
C GLY A 57 3.61 21.24 8.51
N LEU A 58 2.74 20.32 8.06
CA LEU A 58 1.43 20.06 8.66
C LEU A 58 1.50 19.23 9.94
N ASP A 59 2.64 18.61 10.21
CA ASP A 59 2.94 17.84 11.43
C ASP A 59 1.87 16.80 11.77
N VAL A 60 1.37 16.11 10.74
CA VAL A 60 0.37 15.02 10.89
C VAL A 60 1.03 13.73 11.38
N GLU A 61 0.24 12.82 11.94
CA GLU A 61 0.76 11.57 12.50
C GLU A 61 1.02 10.49 11.46
N HIS A 62 0.33 10.55 10.32
CA HIS A 62 0.39 9.52 9.29
C HIS A 62 0.29 10.14 7.89
N ILE A 63 1.08 9.61 6.96
CA ILE A 63 1.10 10.03 5.55
C ILE A 63 1.07 8.78 4.69
N SER A 64 0.03 8.66 3.84
CA SER A 64 0.03 7.72 2.73
C SER A 64 0.51 8.46 1.48
N ALA A 65 1.42 7.87 0.72
CA ALA A 65 1.92 8.46 -0.52
C ALA A 65 1.86 7.43 -1.64
N TYR A 66 1.02 7.69 -2.63
CA TYR A 66 0.76 6.77 -3.74
C TYR A 66 1.32 7.33 -5.04
N HIS A 67 2.04 6.48 -5.78
CA HIS A 67 2.35 6.78 -7.17
C HIS A 67 1.06 6.73 -8.00
N LEU A 68 0.86 7.70 -8.88
CA LEU A 68 -0.31 7.72 -9.76
C LEU A 68 -0.31 6.51 -10.68
N THR A 69 -1.40 5.76 -10.69
CA THR A 69 -1.66 4.66 -11.62
C THR A 69 -2.75 5.05 -12.62
N TYR A 70 -2.64 4.54 -13.83
CA TYR A 70 -3.56 4.84 -14.93
C TYR A 70 -4.49 3.66 -15.18
N GLU A 71 -5.55 3.55 -14.39
CA GLU A 71 -6.48 2.44 -14.44
C GLU A 71 -7.40 2.51 -15.66
N LYS A 72 -7.50 1.41 -16.40
CA LYS A 72 -8.37 1.26 -17.56
C LYS A 72 -9.83 1.59 -17.20
N GLY A 73 -10.51 2.39 -18.03
CA GLY A 73 -11.87 2.85 -17.79
C GLY A 73 -11.97 4.15 -17.00
N THR A 74 -10.82 4.73 -16.59
CA THR A 74 -10.80 6.07 -15.97
C THR A 74 -10.54 7.16 -17.00
N ARG A 75 -11.02 8.38 -16.74
CA ARG A 75 -10.78 9.54 -17.60
C ARG A 75 -9.28 9.82 -17.79
N ILE A 76 -8.47 9.64 -16.75
CA ILE A 76 -7.04 9.88 -16.83
C ILE A 76 -6.35 8.87 -17.76
N TYR A 77 -6.80 7.62 -17.76
CA TYR A 77 -6.34 6.61 -18.72
C TYR A 77 -6.71 6.98 -20.16
N GLU A 78 -7.94 7.47 -20.40
CA GLU A 78 -8.35 7.96 -21.73
C GLU A 78 -7.51 9.15 -22.21
N MET A 79 -7.14 10.05 -21.30
CA MET A 79 -6.25 11.19 -21.60
C MET A 79 -4.84 10.72 -21.97
N LEU A 80 -4.31 9.70 -21.28
CA LEU A 80 -3.04 9.06 -21.61
C LEU A 80 -3.09 8.40 -22.99
N GLN A 81 -4.11 7.55 -23.25
CA GLN A 81 -4.28 6.87 -24.53
C GLN A 81 -4.47 7.83 -25.69
N SER A 82 -5.06 8.99 -25.47
CA SER A 82 -5.21 10.05 -26.48
C SER A 82 -4.02 11.02 -26.57
N HIS A 83 -2.91 10.71 -25.91
CA HIS A 83 -1.68 11.52 -25.88
C HIS A 83 -1.90 12.97 -25.41
N ARG A 84 -2.94 13.24 -24.64
CA ARG A 84 -3.18 14.57 -24.03
C ARG A 84 -2.34 14.80 -22.78
N ILE A 85 -1.88 13.73 -22.18
CA ILE A 85 -0.92 13.71 -21.06
C ILE A 85 0.09 12.61 -21.31
N SER A 86 1.22 12.67 -20.62
CA SER A 86 2.24 11.62 -20.57
C SER A 86 2.46 11.17 -19.15
N GLU A 87 2.77 9.91 -18.95
CA GLU A 87 3.31 9.43 -17.68
C GLU A 87 4.67 10.08 -17.43
N VAL A 88 5.02 10.20 -16.16
CA VAL A 88 6.40 10.49 -15.77
C VAL A 88 7.26 9.27 -16.12
N ASP A 89 8.50 9.53 -16.51
CA ASP A 89 9.45 8.45 -16.81
C ASP A 89 9.85 7.68 -15.53
N GLU A 90 10.36 6.48 -15.73
CA GLU A 90 10.75 5.59 -14.63
C GLU A 90 11.83 6.21 -13.73
N GLU A 91 12.80 6.91 -14.32
CA GLU A 91 13.86 7.58 -13.57
C GLU A 91 13.31 8.70 -12.67
N SER A 92 12.36 9.48 -13.16
CA SER A 92 11.64 10.50 -12.37
C SER A 92 10.83 9.85 -11.24
N SER A 93 10.14 8.74 -11.51
CA SER A 93 9.38 7.98 -10.51
C SER A 93 10.29 7.49 -9.37
N VAL A 94 11.47 6.97 -9.70
CA VAL A 94 12.49 6.55 -8.72
C VAL A 94 13.00 7.74 -7.92
N ARG A 95 13.27 8.91 -8.56
CA ARG A 95 13.70 10.13 -7.85
C ARG A 95 12.60 10.63 -6.90
N PHE A 96 11.36 10.67 -7.33
CA PHE A 96 10.24 11.11 -6.48
C PHE A 96 10.06 10.22 -5.25
N PHE A 97 10.13 8.92 -5.43
CA PHE A 97 10.03 7.99 -4.31
C PHE A 97 11.23 8.08 -3.37
N SER A 98 12.45 8.27 -3.92
CA SER A 98 13.64 8.50 -3.11
C SER A 98 13.52 9.78 -2.27
N ALA A 99 13.08 10.90 -2.88
CA ALA A 99 12.84 12.16 -2.19
C ALA A 99 11.78 12.03 -1.08
N LEU A 100 10.71 11.26 -1.32
CA LEU A 100 9.69 10.93 -0.33
C LEU A 100 10.30 10.25 0.90
N MET A 101 11.03 9.15 0.69
CA MET A 101 11.66 8.39 1.77
C MET A 101 12.65 9.25 2.56
N ASP A 102 13.49 10.02 1.87
CA ASP A 102 14.50 10.88 2.51
C ASP A 102 13.87 12.02 3.31
N THR A 103 12.90 12.70 2.73
CA THR A 103 12.24 13.83 3.40
C THR A 103 11.44 13.40 4.62
N LEU A 104 10.64 12.34 4.49
CA LEU A 104 9.83 11.86 5.62
C LEU A 104 10.70 11.19 6.69
N GLY A 105 11.73 10.44 6.29
CA GLY A 105 12.70 9.85 7.23
C GLY A 105 13.46 10.94 8.02
N ALA A 106 13.93 12.00 7.36
CA ALA A 106 14.59 13.14 8.02
C ALA A 106 13.63 13.89 8.97
N ALA A 107 12.33 13.88 8.69
CA ALA A 107 11.29 14.45 9.56
C ALA A 107 10.83 13.51 10.69
N GLY A 108 11.47 12.33 10.86
CA GLY A 108 11.20 11.38 11.93
C GLY A 108 10.00 10.44 11.70
N TYR A 109 9.55 10.31 10.45
CA TYR A 109 8.54 9.31 10.10
C TYR A 109 9.19 7.94 9.85
N GLU A 110 8.56 6.90 10.33
CA GLU A 110 8.87 5.51 10.03
C GLU A 110 8.20 5.08 8.73
N HIS A 111 8.97 4.57 7.77
CA HIS A 111 8.47 3.95 6.55
C HIS A 111 8.06 2.51 6.88
N TYR A 112 6.81 2.27 7.26
CA TYR A 112 6.40 0.98 7.80
C TYR A 112 5.78 0.02 6.78
N GLU A 113 5.38 0.52 5.62
CA GLU A 113 5.03 -0.27 4.44
C GLU A 113 5.21 0.59 3.18
N ILE A 114 5.20 -0.01 1.99
CA ILE A 114 5.65 0.63 0.73
C ILE A 114 5.10 2.04 0.52
N SER A 115 3.82 2.28 0.82
CA SER A 115 3.14 3.55 0.55
C SER A 115 2.85 4.37 1.81
N ASN A 116 3.13 3.86 3.01
CA ASN A 116 2.70 4.50 4.25
C ASN A 116 3.85 4.80 5.21
N PHE A 117 3.78 6.00 5.74
CA PHE A 117 4.73 6.56 6.70
C PHE A 117 3.98 7.08 7.90
N CYS A 118 4.53 6.95 9.09
CA CYS A 118 3.91 7.49 10.29
C CYS A 118 4.94 7.92 11.33
N LYS A 119 4.54 8.77 12.26
CA LYS A 119 5.32 8.99 13.48
C LYS A 119 5.43 7.68 14.26
N PRO A 120 6.49 7.45 15.04
CA PRO A 120 6.70 6.20 15.76
C PRO A 120 5.46 5.74 16.54
N GLY A 121 5.02 4.51 16.26
CA GLY A 121 3.85 3.90 16.90
C GLY A 121 2.48 4.35 16.37
N MET A 122 2.42 5.26 15.39
CA MET A 122 1.16 5.78 14.83
C MET A 122 0.71 5.06 13.55
N TYR A 123 1.01 3.77 13.45
CA TYR A 123 0.60 2.93 12.32
C TYR A 123 -0.90 2.94 12.11
N SER A 124 -1.35 2.97 10.85
CA SER A 124 -2.76 2.75 10.52
C SER A 124 -3.21 1.38 11.03
N ARG A 125 -4.08 1.34 12.03
CA ARG A 125 -4.55 0.07 12.61
C ARG A 125 -5.28 -0.78 11.58
N HIS A 126 -6.07 -0.15 10.73
CA HIS A 126 -6.84 -0.82 9.70
C HIS A 126 -5.92 -1.47 8.66
N ASN A 127 -4.99 -0.70 8.07
CA ASN A 127 -4.04 -1.23 7.08
C ASN A 127 -3.13 -2.30 7.69
N THR A 128 -2.62 -2.05 8.91
CA THR A 128 -1.77 -3.00 9.62
C THR A 128 -2.48 -4.32 9.93
N ALA A 129 -3.79 -4.30 10.15
CA ALA A 129 -4.57 -5.52 10.34
C ALA A 129 -4.53 -6.43 9.09
N TYR A 130 -4.62 -5.86 7.89
CA TYR A 130 -4.48 -6.62 6.65
C TYR A 130 -3.07 -7.20 6.49
N TRP A 131 -2.03 -6.38 6.71
CA TRP A 131 -0.64 -6.81 6.61
C TRP A 131 -0.28 -7.93 7.59
N LYS A 132 -0.93 -7.96 8.73
CA LYS A 132 -0.74 -8.98 9.78
C LYS A 132 -1.70 -10.17 9.68
N GLY A 133 -2.50 -10.25 8.63
CA GLY A 133 -3.46 -11.35 8.44
C GLY A 133 -4.49 -11.47 9.56
N ILE A 134 -4.88 -10.35 10.20
CA ILE A 134 -5.89 -10.36 11.26
C ILE A 134 -7.27 -10.58 10.62
N PRO A 135 -8.08 -11.52 11.14
CA PRO A 135 -9.43 -11.75 10.64
C PRO A 135 -10.30 -10.49 10.67
N TYR A 136 -11.12 -10.32 9.65
CA TYR A 136 -12.04 -9.18 9.53
C TYR A 136 -13.36 -9.57 8.87
N LEU A 137 -14.40 -8.82 9.16
CA LEU A 137 -15.74 -8.94 8.57
C LEU A 137 -15.99 -7.76 7.62
N GLY A 138 -16.32 -8.07 6.37
CA GLY A 138 -16.73 -7.09 5.37
C GLY A 138 -18.23 -6.82 5.41
N CYS A 139 -18.59 -5.55 5.52
CA CYS A 139 -19.96 -5.10 5.50
C CYS A 139 -20.25 -4.28 4.23
N GLY A 140 -21.31 -4.63 3.51
CA GLY A 140 -21.70 -3.97 2.27
C GLY A 140 -21.51 -4.84 1.03
N PRO A 141 -22.04 -4.41 -0.15
CA PRO A 141 -21.83 -5.10 -1.42
C PRO A 141 -20.35 -5.12 -1.79
N SER A 142 -19.89 -6.19 -2.40
CA SER A 142 -18.49 -6.47 -2.75
C SER A 142 -17.51 -6.49 -1.56
N ALA A 143 -17.97 -6.30 -0.33
CA ALA A 143 -17.05 -6.31 0.81
C ALA A 143 -16.53 -7.72 1.09
N HIS A 144 -15.23 -7.81 1.37
CA HIS A 144 -14.54 -9.06 1.67
C HIS A 144 -14.48 -9.30 3.18
N SER A 145 -14.57 -10.57 3.57
CA SER A 145 -14.29 -11.06 4.92
C SER A 145 -13.15 -12.07 4.86
N PHE A 146 -12.40 -12.19 5.94
CA PHE A 146 -11.26 -13.09 6.04
C PHE A 146 -11.19 -13.67 7.45
N ASN A 147 -10.99 -14.99 7.57
CA ASN A 147 -10.89 -15.67 8.85
C ASN A 147 -9.60 -16.51 9.02
N ALA A 148 -8.60 -16.26 8.18
CA ALA A 148 -7.34 -16.97 8.06
C ALA A 148 -7.40 -18.32 7.30
N GLU A 149 -8.55 -18.93 7.13
CA GLU A 149 -8.74 -20.20 6.40
C GLU A 149 -9.56 -19.99 5.12
N THR A 150 -10.46 -19.01 5.15
CA THR A 150 -11.32 -18.67 4.01
C THR A 150 -11.33 -17.18 3.77
N ARG A 151 -11.56 -16.82 2.52
CA ARG A 151 -11.96 -15.49 2.10
C ARG A 151 -13.37 -15.56 1.54
N GLU A 152 -14.19 -14.60 1.93
CA GLU A 152 -15.55 -14.48 1.44
C GLU A 152 -15.74 -13.08 0.87
N TRP A 153 -16.59 -12.94 -0.14
CA TRP A 153 -17.00 -11.62 -0.64
C TRP A 153 -18.51 -11.60 -0.87
N ASN A 154 -19.12 -10.52 -0.45
CA ASN A 154 -20.55 -10.31 -0.64
C ASN A 154 -20.87 -10.04 -2.10
N THR A 155 -22.10 -10.33 -2.52
CA THR A 155 -22.56 -9.99 -3.87
C THR A 155 -22.30 -8.52 -4.20
N ALA A 156 -21.89 -8.24 -5.45
CA ALA A 156 -21.59 -6.88 -5.91
C ALA A 156 -22.85 -6.03 -6.17
N SER A 157 -24.00 -6.67 -6.40
CA SER A 157 -25.27 -5.97 -6.61
C SER A 157 -25.75 -5.33 -5.31
N LEU A 158 -25.89 -4.01 -5.28
CA LEU A 158 -26.43 -3.28 -4.12
C LEU A 158 -27.85 -3.78 -3.77
N GLU A 159 -28.72 -3.93 -4.76
CA GLU A 159 -30.10 -4.40 -4.58
C GLU A 159 -30.11 -5.86 -4.09
N GLY A 160 -29.27 -6.72 -4.71
CA GLY A 160 -29.12 -8.10 -4.31
C GLY A 160 -28.60 -8.24 -2.87
N TYR A 161 -27.63 -7.42 -2.47
CA TYR A 161 -27.11 -7.41 -1.11
C TYR A 161 -28.19 -6.99 -0.09
N ILE A 162 -28.88 -5.88 -0.32
CA ILE A 162 -29.95 -5.40 0.56
C ILE A 162 -31.01 -6.48 0.73
N LYS A 163 -31.53 -7.03 -0.38
CA LYS A 163 -32.56 -8.07 -0.36
C LYS A 163 -32.12 -9.30 0.43
N SER A 164 -30.89 -9.77 0.21
CA SER A 164 -30.36 -10.96 0.91
C SER A 164 -30.27 -10.75 2.42
N ILE A 165 -29.89 -9.55 2.85
CA ILE A 165 -29.80 -9.21 4.28
C ILE A 165 -31.20 -9.09 4.90
N GLU A 166 -32.17 -8.47 4.21
CA GLU A 166 -33.57 -8.38 4.66
C GLU A 166 -34.22 -9.75 4.78
N GLU A 167 -33.87 -10.71 3.92
CA GLU A 167 -34.33 -12.11 3.96
C GLU A 167 -33.56 -12.95 5.02
N GLY A 168 -32.59 -12.35 5.76
CA GLY A 168 -31.79 -13.06 6.74
C GLY A 168 -30.75 -14.03 6.15
N GLN A 169 -30.45 -13.90 4.87
CA GLN A 169 -29.47 -14.73 4.15
C GLN A 169 -28.42 -13.85 3.52
N ARG A 170 -27.16 -13.99 3.96
CA ARG A 170 -26.06 -13.28 3.32
C ARG A 170 -25.68 -13.96 2.01
N SER A 171 -25.86 -13.28 0.88
CA SER A 171 -25.39 -13.74 -0.42
C SER A 171 -23.91 -13.44 -0.56
N SER A 172 -23.07 -14.48 -0.48
CA SER A 172 -21.61 -14.38 -0.59
C SER A 172 -21.04 -15.58 -1.32
N GLU A 173 -19.87 -15.38 -1.90
CA GLU A 173 -19.00 -16.44 -2.41
C GLU A 173 -17.87 -16.70 -1.43
N THR A 174 -17.36 -17.93 -1.39
CA THR A 174 -16.30 -18.34 -0.45
C THR A 174 -15.17 -19.03 -1.20
N GLU A 175 -13.95 -18.61 -0.93
CA GLU A 175 -12.71 -19.26 -1.35
C GLU A 175 -12.06 -19.92 -0.12
N ILE A 176 -11.68 -21.19 -0.26
CA ILE A 176 -10.86 -21.89 0.74
C ILE A 176 -9.39 -21.63 0.41
N LEU A 177 -8.65 -21.08 1.36
CA LEU A 177 -7.24 -20.73 1.19
C LEU A 177 -6.41 -21.96 1.57
N ASP A 178 -5.89 -22.67 0.57
CA ASP A 178 -4.96 -23.76 0.81
C ASP A 178 -3.61 -23.29 1.38
N LYS A 179 -2.74 -24.22 1.70
CA LYS A 179 -1.46 -23.91 2.33
C LYS A 179 -0.56 -23.06 1.45
N VAL A 180 -0.54 -23.31 0.13
CA VAL A 180 0.29 -22.57 -0.84
C VAL A 180 -0.23 -21.16 -1.00
N THR A 181 -1.54 -21.00 -1.15
CA THR A 181 -2.19 -19.67 -1.22
C THR A 181 -1.86 -18.82 0.01
N ARG A 182 -2.02 -19.41 1.22
CA ARG A 182 -1.69 -18.70 2.47
C ARG A 182 -0.20 -18.35 2.60
N TYR A 183 0.69 -19.24 2.14
CA TYR A 183 2.12 -18.93 2.07
C TYR A 183 2.39 -17.75 1.14
N ASN A 184 1.85 -17.77 -0.07
CA ASN A 184 2.04 -16.70 -1.06
C ASN A 184 1.50 -15.36 -0.56
N GLU A 185 0.34 -15.36 0.08
CA GLU A 185 -0.21 -14.16 0.70
C GLU A 185 0.66 -13.64 1.86
N TYR A 186 1.20 -14.55 2.68
CA TYR A 186 2.12 -14.18 3.74
C TYR A 186 3.41 -13.55 3.20
N ILE A 187 4.01 -14.11 2.15
CA ILE A 187 5.17 -13.49 1.47
C ILE A 187 4.81 -12.10 0.97
N MET A 188 3.70 -11.98 0.23
CA MET A 188 3.24 -10.72 -0.36
C MET A 188 3.02 -9.64 0.70
N THR A 189 2.31 -9.95 1.75
CA THR A 189 1.96 -8.97 2.79
C THR A 189 3.16 -8.62 3.67
N SER A 190 3.98 -9.60 4.05
CA SER A 190 5.09 -9.41 4.97
C SER A 190 6.26 -8.63 4.35
N LEU A 191 6.66 -8.93 3.12
CA LEU A 191 7.76 -8.22 2.45
C LEU A 191 7.43 -6.76 2.13
N ARG A 192 6.16 -6.41 2.00
CA ARG A 192 5.74 -5.01 1.80
C ARG A 192 5.90 -4.14 3.04
N THR A 193 6.21 -4.75 4.19
CA THR A 193 6.23 -4.06 5.47
C THR A 193 7.60 -4.11 6.13
N MET A 194 7.85 -3.18 7.02
CA MET A 194 9.05 -3.13 7.84
C MET A 194 9.22 -4.35 8.78
N TRP A 195 8.16 -5.16 8.97
CA TRP A 195 8.23 -6.34 9.83
C TRP A 195 8.82 -7.56 9.12
N GLY A 196 8.83 -7.60 7.79
CA GLY A 196 9.47 -8.63 6.98
C GLY A 196 8.91 -10.04 7.17
N VAL A 197 9.48 -11.01 6.44
CA VAL A 197 9.11 -12.43 6.46
C VAL A 197 9.90 -13.16 7.53
N SER A 198 9.22 -13.73 8.55
CA SER A 198 9.84 -14.61 9.54
C SER A 198 10.02 -16.00 8.97
N LEU A 199 11.25 -16.51 8.95
CA LEU A 199 11.55 -17.88 8.49
C LEU A 199 11.07 -18.92 9.50
N THR A 200 11.10 -18.61 10.79
CA THR A 200 10.55 -19.49 11.84
C THR A 200 9.03 -19.63 11.65
N TYR A 201 8.30 -18.52 11.51
CA TYR A 201 6.86 -18.59 11.26
C TYR A 201 6.55 -19.30 9.93
N THR A 202 7.37 -19.09 8.89
CA THR A 202 7.20 -19.77 7.60
C THR A 202 7.28 -21.29 7.78
N GLU A 203 8.23 -21.77 8.59
CA GLU A 203 8.36 -23.19 8.88
C GLU A 203 7.20 -23.74 9.72
N GLU A 204 6.82 -23.05 10.78
CA GLU A 204 5.76 -23.44 11.70
C GLU A 204 4.39 -23.49 11.01
N ALA A 205 4.07 -22.48 10.19
CA ALA A 205 2.77 -22.36 9.56
C ALA A 205 2.64 -23.15 8.24
N PHE A 206 3.73 -23.24 7.47
CA PHE A 206 3.70 -23.77 6.10
C PHE A 206 4.63 -24.98 5.88
N GLY A 207 5.49 -25.29 6.85
CA GLY A 207 6.37 -26.46 6.82
C GLY A 207 7.76 -26.17 6.25
N THR A 208 8.66 -27.13 6.51
CA THR A 208 10.09 -27.01 6.18
C THR A 208 10.35 -26.84 4.67
N GLU A 209 9.54 -27.44 3.81
CA GLU A 209 9.69 -27.36 2.36
C GLU A 209 9.53 -25.91 1.86
N LEU A 210 8.46 -25.21 2.26
CA LEU A 210 8.21 -23.82 1.86
C LEU A 210 9.21 -22.85 2.52
N ARG A 211 9.70 -23.15 3.73
CA ARG A 211 10.82 -22.39 4.32
C ARG A 211 12.10 -22.53 3.50
N GLN A 212 12.46 -23.76 3.09
CA GLN A 212 13.65 -24.01 2.26
C GLN A 212 13.50 -23.34 0.88
N TYR A 213 12.33 -23.41 0.27
CA TYR A 213 12.04 -22.71 -0.98
C TYR A 213 12.23 -21.20 -0.82
N CYS A 214 11.60 -20.58 0.18
CA CYS A 214 11.75 -19.15 0.49
C CYS A 214 13.22 -18.76 0.62
N THR A 215 13.99 -19.49 1.42
CA THR A 215 15.42 -19.24 1.63
C THR A 215 16.22 -19.36 0.33
N LYS A 216 15.93 -20.38 -0.48
CA LYS A 216 16.59 -20.58 -1.78
C LYS A 216 16.30 -19.43 -2.75
N MET A 217 15.04 -19.00 -2.84
CA MET A 217 14.63 -17.91 -3.74
C MET A 217 15.11 -16.54 -3.25
N ALA A 218 15.26 -16.35 -1.95
CA ALA A 218 15.81 -15.13 -1.36
C ALA A 218 17.34 -14.98 -1.57
N ALA A 219 18.06 -16.07 -1.77
CA ALA A 219 19.54 -16.07 -1.80
C ALA A 219 20.16 -15.09 -2.84
N PRO A 220 19.69 -15.01 -4.11
CA PRO A 220 20.22 -14.05 -5.08
C PRO A 220 19.98 -12.59 -4.64
N TYR A 221 18.86 -12.31 -3.99
CA TYR A 221 18.51 -10.97 -3.50
C TYR A 221 19.31 -10.56 -2.25
N LEU A 222 19.64 -11.52 -1.39
CA LEU A 222 20.58 -11.29 -0.28
C LEU A 222 21.99 -10.98 -0.82
N GLN A 223 22.45 -11.71 -1.84
CA GLN A 223 23.76 -11.47 -2.48
C GLN A 223 23.81 -10.11 -3.19
N SER A 224 22.73 -9.68 -3.80
CA SER A 224 22.64 -8.38 -4.49
C SER A 224 22.20 -7.24 -3.59
N HIS A 225 22.16 -7.44 -2.27
CA HIS A 225 21.74 -6.46 -1.26
C HIS A 225 20.36 -5.84 -1.48
N LYS A 226 19.45 -6.52 -2.18
CA LYS A 226 18.05 -6.11 -2.32
C LYS A 226 17.17 -6.65 -1.20
N LEU A 227 17.58 -7.76 -0.59
CA LEU A 227 17.08 -8.25 0.69
C LEU A 227 18.18 -8.22 1.72
N GLU A 228 17.81 -8.10 2.97
CA GLU A 228 18.67 -8.29 4.11
C GLU A 228 18.05 -9.26 5.12
N MET A 229 18.89 -9.94 5.88
CA MET A 229 18.47 -10.80 6.98
C MET A 229 18.74 -10.10 8.30
N GLN A 230 17.68 -9.81 9.04
CA GLN A 230 17.79 -9.29 10.41
C GLN A 230 17.22 -10.34 11.38
N ALA A 231 18.08 -10.92 12.20
CA ALA A 231 17.76 -12.08 13.04
C ALA A 231 17.16 -13.22 12.19
N ASP A 232 15.87 -13.49 12.31
CA ASP A 232 15.14 -14.55 11.61
C ASP A 232 14.25 -14.01 10.48
N ARG A 233 14.41 -12.73 10.10
CA ARG A 233 13.49 -12.08 9.17
C ARG A 233 14.18 -11.56 7.93
N LEU A 234 13.54 -11.82 6.78
CA LEU A 234 13.89 -11.21 5.51
C LEU A 234 13.19 -9.86 5.38
N HIS A 235 13.96 -8.83 5.08
CA HIS A 235 13.45 -7.48 4.84
C HIS A 235 13.91 -6.98 3.48
N LEU A 236 13.08 -6.16 2.83
CA LEU A 236 13.51 -5.38 1.68
C LEU A 236 14.51 -4.31 2.17
N THR A 237 15.63 -4.18 1.48
CA THR A 237 16.49 -3.00 1.63
C THR A 237 15.87 -1.82 0.89
N ARG A 238 16.44 -0.62 1.07
CA ARG A 238 16.04 0.55 0.28
C ARG A 238 16.09 0.28 -1.23
N GLU A 239 17.11 -0.40 -1.73
CA GLU A 239 17.22 -0.77 -3.14
C GLU A 239 16.21 -1.85 -3.54
N GLY A 240 15.92 -2.76 -2.63
CA GLY A 240 14.93 -3.82 -2.84
C GLY A 240 13.50 -3.30 -2.98
N ILE A 241 13.17 -2.22 -2.29
CA ILE A 241 11.81 -1.61 -2.37
C ILE A 241 11.45 -1.22 -3.81
N PHE A 242 12.40 -0.69 -4.60
CA PHE A 242 12.15 -0.28 -5.99
C PHE A 242 11.81 -1.44 -6.94
N VAL A 243 12.16 -2.64 -6.57
CA VAL A 243 11.92 -3.88 -7.35
C VAL A 243 11.15 -4.92 -6.54
N SER A 244 10.43 -4.45 -5.52
CA SER A 244 9.74 -5.30 -4.56
C SER A 244 8.76 -6.28 -5.18
N ASP A 245 7.98 -5.87 -6.18
CA ASP A 245 7.00 -6.75 -6.83
C ASP A 245 7.66 -7.94 -7.54
N GLY A 246 8.82 -7.73 -8.16
CA GLY A 246 9.62 -8.82 -8.74
C GLY A 246 10.15 -9.77 -7.68
N ILE A 247 10.72 -9.23 -6.59
CA ILE A 247 11.21 -10.04 -5.47
C ILE A 247 10.09 -10.85 -4.83
N ILE A 248 8.94 -10.22 -4.57
CA ILE A 248 7.77 -10.88 -4.01
C ILE A 248 7.30 -12.01 -4.92
N SER A 249 7.17 -11.73 -6.23
CA SER A 249 6.76 -12.71 -7.23
C SER A 249 7.69 -13.93 -7.24
N ASP A 250 9.00 -13.72 -7.19
CA ASP A 250 9.98 -14.80 -7.22
C ASP A 250 9.98 -15.66 -5.94
N LEU A 251 9.61 -15.07 -4.79
CA LEU A 251 9.48 -15.79 -3.52
C LEU A 251 8.15 -16.52 -3.37
N MET A 252 7.15 -16.22 -4.20
CA MET A 252 5.89 -16.98 -4.24
C MET A 252 6.12 -18.36 -4.83
N PHE A 253 5.49 -19.36 -4.22
CA PHE A 253 5.57 -20.73 -4.68
C PHE A 253 4.53 -20.97 -5.79
N ILE A 254 5.00 -21.47 -6.92
CA ILE A 254 4.18 -21.87 -8.07
C ILE A 254 4.42 -23.36 -8.26
N GLU A 255 3.33 -24.15 -8.26
CA GLU A 255 3.36 -25.60 -8.51
C GLU A 255 3.78 -25.95 -9.95
#